data_5486ae21679bccb43480bb3140a29e0c
#
_entry.id   5486ae21679bccb43480bb3140a29e0c
#
_cell.length_a   1.000
_cell.length_b   1.000
_cell.length_c   1.000
_cell.angle_alpha   90.00
_cell.angle_beta   90.00
_cell.angle_gamma   90.00
#
_symmetry.space_group_name_H-M   'P 1'
#
loop_
_entity.id
_entity.type
_entity.pdbx_description
1 polymer ?
#
loop_
_entity_poly.entity_id
_entity_poly.type
_entity_poly.pdbx_seq_one_letter_code
_entity_poly.pdbx_strand_id
1 'polypeptide(L)'
;MTQGETHVQTKARGSAGARSLLLTVLGEFVLPRGGEVWTGTLVTALGALGVEEKSARQALSRTAAEGLLGSARHGRRVRWSLSPAGDRLLREG
;
A
#
# COMPACT_ATOMS: atom_id res chain seq x y z
N MET A 1 31.00 -5.74 -2.83
CA MET A 1 30.67 -4.88 -3.88
C MET A 1 29.21 -4.87 -4.20
N THR A 2 28.77 -5.94 -4.73
CA THR A 2 27.39 -6.10 -5.08
C THR A 2 26.49 -5.94 -3.90
N GLN A 3 26.92 -6.38 -2.75
CA GLN A 3 26.11 -6.27 -1.56
C GLN A 3 25.83 -4.84 -1.16
N GLY A 4 26.82 -3.99 -1.31
CA GLY A 4 26.62 -2.60 -0.99
C GLY A 4 25.57 -1.97 -1.85
N GLU A 5 25.62 -2.31 -3.12
CA GLU A 5 24.65 -1.78 -4.06
C GLU A 5 23.25 -2.27 -3.77
N THR A 6 23.12 -3.54 -3.46
CA THR A 6 21.83 -4.12 -3.13
C THR A 6 21.25 -3.45 -1.91
N HIS A 7 22.09 -3.24 -0.92
CA HIS A 7 21.66 -2.62 0.32
C HIS A 7 21.17 -1.19 0.08
N VAL A 8 21.92 -0.45 -0.72
CA VAL A 8 21.53 0.92 -1.06
C VAL A 8 20.23 0.94 -1.81
N GLN A 9 20.05 0.03 -2.73
CA GLN A 9 18.82 -0.05 -3.49
C GLN A 9 17.62 -0.33 -2.59
N THR A 10 17.79 -1.20 -1.63
CA THR A 10 16.72 -1.52 -0.70
C THR A 10 16.32 -0.27 0.07
N LYS A 11 17.30 0.48 0.50
CA LYS A 11 17.04 1.71 1.22
C LYS A 11 16.37 2.75 0.35
N ALA A 12 16.87 2.89 -0.87
CA ALA A 12 16.32 3.86 -1.80
C ALA A 12 14.87 3.55 -2.11
N ARG A 13 14.52 2.28 -2.14
CA ARG A 13 13.15 1.88 -2.41
C ARG A 13 12.25 1.99 -1.19
N GLY A 14 12.79 2.38 -0.05
CA GLY A 14 12.02 2.47 1.17
C GLY A 14 10.78 3.31 1.01
N SER A 15 10.86 4.46 0.31
CA SER A 15 9.68 5.28 0.11
C SER A 15 9.03 4.98 -1.23
N ALA A 16 9.80 4.90 -2.32
CA ALA A 16 9.22 4.60 -3.63
C ALA A 16 8.69 3.18 -3.67
N GLY A 17 9.39 2.25 -3.02
CA GLY A 17 8.98 0.85 -2.99
C GLY A 17 7.73 0.61 -2.18
N ALA A 18 7.45 1.47 -1.20
CA ALA A 18 6.26 1.31 -0.37
C ALA A 18 4.99 1.42 -1.22
N ARG A 19 4.95 2.36 -2.15
CA ARG A 19 3.79 2.51 -3.02
C ARG A 19 3.62 1.27 -3.91
N SER A 20 4.70 0.79 -4.48
CA SER A 20 4.66 -0.39 -5.32
C SER A 20 4.17 -1.60 -4.56
N LEU A 21 4.70 -1.80 -3.36
CA LEU A 21 4.29 -2.92 -2.52
C LEU A 21 2.83 -2.78 -2.09
N LEU A 22 2.41 -1.57 -1.79
CA LEU A 22 1.01 -1.32 -1.44
C LEU A 22 0.10 -1.72 -2.59
N LEU A 23 0.44 -1.31 -3.82
CA LEU A 23 -0.38 -1.66 -4.97
C LEU A 23 -0.42 -3.17 -5.19
N THR A 24 0.69 -3.84 -4.95
CA THR A 24 0.74 -5.30 -5.05
C THR A 24 -0.18 -5.95 -4.03
N VAL A 25 -0.12 -5.50 -2.77
CA VAL A 25 -0.98 -6.05 -1.73
C VAL A 25 -2.45 -5.79 -2.05
N LEU A 26 -2.74 -4.58 -2.50
CA LEU A 26 -4.12 -4.23 -2.86
C LEU A 26 -4.62 -5.12 -3.99
N GLY A 27 -3.80 -5.34 -5.00
CA GLY A 27 -4.21 -6.13 -6.15
C GLY A 27 -4.38 -7.60 -5.85
N GLU A 28 -3.50 -8.15 -4.99
CA GLU A 28 -3.50 -9.59 -4.74
C GLU A 28 -4.38 -10.02 -3.59
N PHE A 29 -4.58 -9.16 -2.61
CA PHE A 29 -5.31 -9.55 -1.41
C PHE A 29 -6.59 -8.77 -1.20
N VAL A 30 -6.60 -7.49 -1.51
CA VAL A 30 -7.74 -6.65 -1.21
C VAL A 30 -8.77 -6.69 -2.32
N LEU A 31 -8.32 -6.56 -3.56
CA LEU A 31 -9.22 -6.59 -4.71
C LEU A 31 -10.08 -7.85 -4.76
N PRO A 32 -9.48 -9.07 -4.61
CA PRO A 32 -10.30 -10.28 -4.67
C PRO A 32 -11.28 -10.42 -3.51
N ARG A 33 -11.07 -9.66 -2.44
CA ARG A 33 -11.89 -9.77 -1.23
C ARG A 33 -12.88 -8.63 -1.10
N GLY A 34 -13.25 -7.99 -2.19
CA GLY A 34 -14.25 -6.94 -2.16
C GLY A 34 -13.71 -5.54 -2.15
N GLY A 35 -12.40 -5.38 -2.15
CA GLY A 35 -11.78 -4.07 -2.28
C GLY A 35 -11.73 -3.23 -1.02
N GLU A 36 -11.95 -3.83 0.16
CA GLU A 36 -11.95 -3.09 1.43
C GLU A 36 -10.97 -3.71 2.40
N VAL A 37 -10.30 -2.88 3.19
CA VAL A 37 -9.32 -3.35 4.15
C VAL A 37 -9.07 -2.31 5.24
N TRP A 38 -8.79 -2.78 6.44
CA TRP A 38 -8.46 -1.90 7.56
C TRP A 38 -7.02 -1.42 7.47
N THR A 39 -6.77 -0.20 7.97
CA THR A 39 -5.41 0.35 8.00
C THR A 39 -4.45 -0.60 8.68
N GLY A 40 -4.82 -1.13 9.85
CA GLY A 40 -3.94 -2.01 10.59
C GLY A 40 -3.54 -3.25 9.80
N THR A 41 -4.48 -3.80 9.05
CA THR A 41 -4.21 -4.97 8.23
C THR A 41 -3.18 -4.64 7.15
N LEU A 42 -3.34 -3.49 6.49
CA LEU A 42 -2.38 -3.09 5.46
C LEU A 42 -1.01 -2.78 6.03
N VAL A 43 -0.98 -2.08 7.16
CA VAL A 43 0.29 -1.75 7.80
C VAL A 43 1.02 -3.03 8.21
N THR A 44 0.29 -3.99 8.76
CA THR A 44 0.89 -5.27 9.14
C THR A 44 1.41 -6.03 7.93
N ALA A 45 0.63 -6.08 6.86
CA ALA A 45 1.05 -6.78 5.64
C ALA A 45 2.28 -6.14 5.03
N LEU A 46 2.30 -4.82 4.96
CA LEU A 46 3.45 -4.11 4.41
C LEU A 46 4.66 -4.26 5.31
N GLY A 47 4.45 -4.29 6.63
CA GLY A 47 5.52 -4.53 7.58
C GLY A 47 6.19 -5.87 7.36
N ALA A 48 5.40 -6.88 7.04
CA ALA A 48 5.95 -8.21 6.75
C ALA A 48 6.81 -8.18 5.49
N LEU A 49 6.61 -7.20 4.62
CA LEU A 49 7.40 -7.04 3.41
C LEU A 49 8.54 -6.03 3.60
N GLY A 50 8.77 -5.60 4.82
CA GLY A 50 9.90 -4.72 5.12
C GLY A 50 9.59 -3.24 5.07
N VAL A 51 8.32 -2.84 4.98
CA VAL A 51 7.95 -1.44 4.92
C VAL A 51 7.63 -0.93 6.32
N GLU A 52 8.30 0.12 6.73
CA GLU A 52 8.07 0.72 8.03
C GLU A 52 6.67 1.32 8.11
N GLU A 53 6.12 1.36 9.31
CA GLU A 53 4.75 1.83 9.50
C GLU A 53 4.56 3.25 8.95
N LYS A 54 5.51 4.12 9.20
CA LYS A 54 5.41 5.50 8.73
C LYS A 54 5.33 5.54 7.20
N SER A 55 6.18 4.76 6.54
CA SER A 55 6.19 4.70 5.08
C SER A 55 4.89 4.11 4.56
N ALA A 56 4.36 3.10 5.24
CA ALA A 56 3.10 2.48 4.85
C ALA A 56 1.97 3.49 4.92
N ARG A 57 1.90 4.26 6.00
CA ARG A 57 0.85 5.24 6.17
C ARG A 57 0.97 6.37 5.15
N GLN A 58 2.19 6.78 4.83
CA GLN A 58 2.40 7.79 3.80
C GLN A 58 1.96 7.29 2.44
N ALA A 59 2.27 6.02 2.13
CA ALA A 59 1.86 5.44 0.86
C ALA A 59 0.35 5.40 0.73
N LEU A 60 -0.35 5.07 1.83
CA LEU A 60 -1.82 5.08 1.84
C LEU A 60 -2.35 6.48 1.55
N SER A 61 -1.81 7.48 2.22
CA SER A 61 -2.26 8.85 2.04
C SER A 61 -2.03 9.32 0.61
N ARG A 62 -0.88 9.00 0.04
CA ARG A 62 -0.56 9.41 -1.32
C ARG A 62 -1.46 8.71 -2.32
N THR A 63 -1.71 7.43 -2.12
CA THR A 63 -2.56 6.68 -3.03
C THR A 63 -3.98 7.20 -2.97
N ALA A 64 -4.44 7.60 -1.79
CA ALA A 64 -5.74 8.23 -1.66
C ALA A 64 -5.78 9.58 -2.36
N ALA A 65 -4.70 10.36 -2.23
CA ALA A 65 -4.64 11.66 -2.90
C ALA A 65 -4.63 11.51 -4.42
N GLU A 66 -4.15 10.38 -4.92
CA GLU A 66 -4.18 10.10 -6.36
C GLU A 66 -5.57 9.65 -6.82
N GLY A 67 -6.50 9.49 -5.90
CA GLY A 67 -7.85 9.09 -6.26
C GLY A 67 -8.03 7.59 -6.42
N LEU A 68 -7.07 6.79 -5.97
CA LEU A 68 -7.13 5.34 -6.12
C LEU A 68 -7.75 4.63 -4.94
N LEU A 69 -7.75 5.29 -3.78
CA LEU A 69 -8.34 4.76 -2.55
C LEU A 69 -9.25 5.80 -1.92
N GLY A 70 -10.31 5.33 -1.28
CA GLY A 70 -11.10 6.14 -0.39
C GLY A 70 -10.97 5.61 1.02
N SER A 71 -11.35 6.40 2.01
CA SER A 71 -11.30 5.96 3.38
C SER A 71 -12.60 6.29 4.10
N ALA A 72 -12.92 5.48 5.10
CA ALA A 72 -14.09 5.68 5.93
C ALA A 72 -13.71 5.39 7.37
N ARG A 73 -14.06 6.31 8.26
CA ARG A 73 -13.76 6.14 9.66
C ARG A 73 -14.87 5.37 10.36
N HIS A 74 -14.48 4.38 11.15
CA HIS A 74 -15.41 3.59 11.96
C HIS A 74 -14.87 3.61 13.39
N GLY A 75 -15.35 4.56 14.19
CA GLY A 75 -14.80 4.77 15.51
C GLY A 75 -13.37 5.26 15.41
N ARG A 76 -12.43 4.50 15.99
CA ARG A 76 -11.01 4.83 15.92
C ARG A 76 -10.32 4.16 14.76
N ARG A 77 -11.02 3.37 13.99
CA ARG A 77 -10.43 2.62 12.90
C ARG A 77 -10.78 3.27 11.58
N VAL A 78 -9.89 3.10 10.62
CA VAL A 78 -10.10 3.60 9.27
C VAL A 78 -10.08 2.43 8.33
N ARG A 79 -11.11 2.33 7.50
CA ARG A 79 -11.19 1.31 6.46
C ARG A 79 -10.95 1.97 5.11
N TRP A 80 -10.11 1.33 4.32
CA TRP A 80 -9.77 1.81 2.99
C TRP A 80 -10.50 0.97 1.96
N SER A 81 -10.90 1.61 0.87
CA SER A 81 -11.56 0.89 -0.21
C SER A 81 -11.01 1.40 -1.53
N LEU A 82 -11.00 0.51 -2.52
CA LEU A 82 -10.57 0.88 -3.85
C LEU A 82 -11.63 1.76 -4.49
N SER A 83 -11.20 2.88 -5.07
CA SER A 83 -12.08 3.69 -5.88
C SER A 83 -12.27 2.99 -7.22
N PRO A 84 -13.24 3.43 -8.05
CA PRO A 84 -13.35 2.88 -9.40
C PRO A 84 -12.05 3.00 -10.18
N ALA A 85 -11.33 4.11 -10.00
CA ALA A 85 -10.05 4.29 -10.68
C ALA A 85 -9.02 3.31 -10.17
N GLY A 86 -8.98 3.08 -8.84
CA GLY A 86 -8.05 2.13 -8.26
C GLY A 86 -8.33 0.72 -8.70
N ASP A 87 -9.62 0.34 -8.69
CA ASP A 87 -10.03 -0.98 -9.16
C ASP A 87 -9.59 -1.19 -10.59
N ARG A 88 -9.82 -0.20 -11.44
CA ARG A 88 -9.47 -0.30 -12.85
C ARG A 88 -7.96 -0.42 -13.03
N LEU A 89 -7.20 0.39 -12.31
CA LEU A 89 -5.75 0.35 -12.41
C LEU A 89 -5.21 -1.03 -12.08
N LEU A 90 -5.71 -1.63 -10.99
CA LEU A 90 -5.20 -2.92 -10.56
C LEU A 90 -5.62 -4.05 -11.49
N ARG A 91 -6.79 -3.95 -12.08
CA ARG A 91 -7.25 -4.99 -13.00
C ARG A 91 -6.51 -4.92 -14.33
N GLU A 92 -6.14 -3.73 -14.76
CA GLU A 92 -5.42 -3.56 -16.01
C GLU A 92 -3.94 -3.87 -15.88
N GLY A 93 -3.41 -3.65 -14.68
CA GLY A 93 -2.01 -3.82 -14.47
C GLY A 93 -1.58 -5.22 -14.29
#